data_5b95298fb556356aa069a9337c9e72d1
#
_entry.id   5b95298fb556356aa069a9337c9e72d1
#
_cell.length_a   1.000
_cell.length_b   1.000
_cell.length_c   1.000
_cell.angle_alpha   90.00
_cell.angle_beta   90.00
_cell.angle_gamma   90.00
#
_symmetry.space_group_name_H-M   'P 1'
#
loop_
_entity.id
_entity.type
_entity.pdbx_description
1 polymer ?
#
loop_
_entity_poly.entity_id
_entity_poly.type
_entity_poly.pdbx_seq_one_letter_code
_entity_poly.pdbx_strand_id
1 'polypeptide(L)'
;VVKQPRQPALRVGILAEYDALPEIGHGCGHSAGGAVSFLAAAAFHAMPDLPVAVDLFGTPDEELHGGKVPMCEQGVFKDYDLVLMVHMSSCETTPNSRFLALDDYRVRFHGQTAHAAAHPWEGRNALNGATLSLHAIDMLRQHVLPDTRIGTYIVNGGTASNVIPDFAELECCIRHTPRASGPTSTRS
;
A
#
# COMPACT_ATOMS: atom_id res chain seq x y z
N VAL A 1 12.89 4.06 -23.01
CA VAL A 1 14.06 3.27 -23.44
C VAL A 1 15.31 4.11 -23.19
N VAL A 2 16.22 3.62 -22.36
CA VAL A 2 17.48 4.29 -22.01
C VAL A 2 18.62 3.70 -22.83
N LYS A 3 18.66 2.37 -22.94
CA LYS A 3 19.68 1.62 -23.68
C LYS A 3 19.09 0.38 -24.30
N GLN A 4 19.34 0.18 -25.61
CA GLN A 4 18.80 -0.97 -26.36
C GLN A 4 19.90 -1.57 -27.26
N PRO A 5 20.72 -2.50 -26.78
CA PRO A 5 21.62 -3.26 -27.60
C PRO A 5 20.88 -4.15 -28.59
N ARG A 6 21.53 -4.54 -29.69
CA ARG A 6 20.89 -5.40 -30.72
C ARG A 6 20.46 -6.78 -30.20
N GLN A 7 21.25 -7.34 -29.30
CA GLN A 7 20.97 -8.63 -28.64
C GLN A 7 21.26 -8.49 -27.14
N PRO A 8 20.30 -8.03 -26.35
CA PRO A 8 20.49 -7.91 -24.91
C PRO A 8 20.55 -9.29 -24.26
N ALA A 9 21.53 -9.50 -23.41
CA ALA A 9 21.60 -10.68 -22.54
C ALA A 9 20.63 -10.58 -21.36
N LEU A 10 20.22 -9.36 -20.99
CA LEU A 10 19.33 -9.07 -19.87
C LEU A 10 18.52 -7.81 -20.18
N ARG A 11 17.26 -7.79 -19.78
CA ARG A 11 16.39 -6.62 -19.82
C ARG A 11 16.08 -6.16 -18.40
N VAL A 12 16.43 -4.91 -18.09
CA VAL A 12 16.27 -4.31 -16.75
C VAL A 12 15.33 -3.13 -16.83
N GLY A 13 14.31 -3.15 -15.99
CA GLY A 13 13.45 -2.02 -15.70
C GLY A 13 13.93 -1.30 -14.45
N ILE A 14 14.13 0.01 -14.50
CA ILE A 14 14.42 0.85 -13.33
C ILE A 14 13.20 1.71 -13.05
N LEU A 15 12.66 1.61 -11.84
CA LEU A 15 11.50 2.39 -11.42
C LEU A 15 11.97 3.69 -10.75
N ALA A 16 11.30 4.79 -11.06
CA ALA A 16 11.53 6.10 -10.49
C ALA A 16 10.21 6.67 -9.97
N GLU A 17 9.99 6.60 -8.69
CA GLU A 17 8.90 7.29 -8.02
C GLU A 17 9.15 8.79 -8.02
N TYR A 18 8.09 9.60 -8.15
CA TYR A 18 8.20 11.04 -8.20
C TYR A 18 7.02 11.80 -7.57
N ASP A 19 6.04 11.08 -7.02
CA ASP A 19 4.92 11.67 -6.28
C ASP A 19 5.34 12.06 -4.84
N ALA A 20 4.44 12.72 -4.15
CA ALA A 20 4.65 13.24 -2.81
C ALA A 20 3.43 12.95 -1.92
N LEU A 21 3.67 12.85 -0.62
CA LEU A 21 2.60 12.75 0.38
C LEU A 21 1.71 14.00 0.33
N PRO A 22 0.37 13.85 0.39
CA PRO A 22 -0.54 14.96 0.52
C PRO A 22 -0.17 15.84 1.73
N GLU A 23 -0.21 17.15 1.56
CA GLU A 23 0.05 18.18 2.59
C GLU A 23 1.47 18.18 3.16
N ILE A 24 2.17 17.04 3.18
CA ILE A 24 3.53 16.88 3.75
C ILE A 24 4.61 17.13 2.70
N GLY A 25 4.35 16.82 1.44
CA GLY A 25 5.33 16.90 0.36
C GLY A 25 6.24 15.66 0.31
N HIS A 26 7.50 15.83 -0.12
CA HIS A 26 8.45 14.72 -0.34
C HIS A 26 9.04 14.12 0.96
N GLY A 27 8.19 13.88 1.97
CA GLY A 27 8.60 13.26 3.24
C GLY A 27 9.11 11.82 3.10
N CYS A 28 8.61 11.05 2.13
CA CYS A 28 9.08 9.70 1.79
C CYS A 28 10.40 9.70 1.00
N GLY A 29 10.80 10.84 0.42
CA GLY A 29 12.05 10.97 -0.31
C GLY A 29 12.01 10.50 -1.76
N HIS A 30 10.84 10.39 -2.39
CA HIS A 30 10.69 9.97 -3.79
C HIS A 30 11.47 10.88 -4.75
N SER A 31 11.59 12.18 -4.47
CA SER A 31 12.41 13.12 -5.25
C SER A 31 13.88 12.70 -5.31
N ALA A 32 14.43 12.20 -4.19
CA ALA A 32 15.81 11.71 -4.13
C ALA A 32 15.93 10.32 -4.76
N GLY A 33 15.01 9.39 -4.45
CA GLY A 33 14.96 8.05 -5.02
C GLY A 33 14.82 8.05 -6.53
N GLY A 34 13.92 8.89 -7.06
CA GLY A 34 13.75 9.09 -8.50
C GLY A 34 14.99 9.67 -9.18
N ALA A 35 15.67 10.64 -8.55
CA ALA A 35 16.92 11.17 -9.05
C ALA A 35 18.05 10.12 -9.10
N VAL A 36 18.17 9.29 -8.07
CA VAL A 36 19.15 8.17 -8.05
C VAL A 36 18.82 7.13 -9.14
N SER A 37 17.56 6.79 -9.33
CA SER A 37 17.11 5.90 -10.40
C SER A 37 17.45 6.44 -11.77
N PHE A 38 17.27 7.75 -11.99
CA PHE A 38 17.66 8.43 -13.23
C PHE A 38 19.17 8.38 -13.46
N LEU A 39 19.97 8.67 -12.42
CA LEU A 39 21.43 8.61 -12.49
C LEU A 39 21.94 7.20 -12.79
N ALA A 40 21.33 6.17 -12.20
CA ALA A 40 21.64 4.77 -12.49
C ALA A 40 21.35 4.43 -13.96
N ALA A 41 20.21 4.86 -14.48
CA ALA A 41 19.85 4.67 -15.88
C ALA A 41 20.83 5.41 -16.82
N ALA A 42 21.24 6.63 -16.48
CA ALA A 42 22.25 7.39 -17.24
C ALA A 42 23.62 6.71 -17.22
N ALA A 43 24.01 6.11 -16.09
CA ALA A 43 25.25 5.33 -16.01
C ALA A 43 25.23 4.12 -16.94
N PHE A 44 24.13 3.39 -17.01
CA PHE A 44 23.96 2.29 -17.98
C PHE A 44 24.03 2.76 -19.43
N HIS A 45 23.49 3.94 -19.72
CA HIS A 45 23.59 4.54 -21.06
C HIS A 45 25.05 4.83 -21.44
N ALA A 46 25.87 5.25 -20.49
CA ALA A 46 27.29 5.54 -20.69
C ALA A 46 28.18 4.29 -20.82
N MET A 47 27.62 3.09 -20.66
CA MET A 47 28.34 1.81 -20.78
C MET A 47 27.92 1.06 -22.07
N PRO A 48 28.42 1.46 -23.26
CA PRO A 48 27.92 0.91 -24.55
C PRO A 48 28.17 -0.60 -24.70
N ASP A 49 29.27 -1.11 -24.16
CA ASP A 49 29.68 -2.52 -24.32
C ASP A 49 28.93 -3.51 -23.42
N LEU A 50 28.19 -3.01 -22.45
CA LEU A 50 27.41 -3.86 -21.57
C LEU A 50 26.15 -4.38 -22.30
N PRO A 51 25.97 -5.71 -22.48
CA PRO A 51 24.86 -6.27 -23.24
C PRO A 51 23.55 -6.31 -22.46
N VAL A 52 23.19 -5.19 -21.82
CA VAL A 52 21.97 -5.04 -21.01
C VAL A 52 21.07 -4.00 -21.64
N ALA A 53 19.82 -4.36 -21.88
CA ALA A 53 18.78 -3.37 -22.22
C ALA A 53 18.25 -2.75 -20.92
N VAL A 54 18.08 -1.43 -20.91
CA VAL A 54 17.59 -0.71 -19.74
C VAL A 54 16.48 0.25 -20.13
N ASP A 55 15.38 0.18 -19.42
CA ASP A 55 14.29 1.14 -19.49
C ASP A 55 14.06 1.79 -18.12
N LEU A 56 13.81 3.08 -18.12
CA LEU A 56 13.45 3.87 -16.94
C LEU A 56 11.94 4.12 -16.96
N PHE A 57 11.27 3.77 -15.88
CA PHE A 57 9.84 3.95 -15.71
C PHE A 57 9.57 5.01 -14.64
N GLY A 58 8.91 6.11 -15.02
CA GLY A 58 8.30 7.00 -14.05
C GLY A 58 7.06 6.34 -13.45
N THR A 59 7.01 6.21 -12.14
CA THR A 59 5.92 5.55 -11.41
C THR A 59 5.21 6.58 -10.53
N PRO A 60 4.01 7.04 -10.94
CA PRO A 60 3.21 7.99 -10.19
C PRO A 60 2.37 7.33 -9.11
N ASP A 61 1.85 8.14 -8.18
CA ASP A 61 0.73 7.81 -7.28
C ASP A 61 0.98 6.57 -6.41
N GLU A 62 2.19 6.46 -5.86
CA GLU A 62 2.52 5.39 -4.91
C GLU A 62 1.82 5.62 -3.58
N GLU A 63 1.84 6.86 -3.11
CA GLU A 63 1.44 7.26 -1.76
C GLU A 63 -0.08 7.15 -1.48
N LEU A 64 -0.92 7.15 -2.52
CA LEU A 64 -2.38 7.12 -2.36
C LEU A 64 -3.03 5.86 -2.93
N HIS A 65 -2.72 5.49 -4.16
CA HIS A 65 -3.45 4.45 -4.87
C HIS A 65 -2.55 3.29 -5.35
N GLY A 66 -1.24 3.35 -5.08
CA GLY A 66 -0.31 2.29 -5.48
C GLY A 66 -0.19 2.16 -7.00
N GLY A 67 0.17 3.25 -7.69
CA GLY A 67 0.17 3.34 -9.15
C GLY A 67 0.94 2.24 -9.89
N LYS A 68 1.89 1.55 -9.24
CA LYS A 68 2.58 0.39 -9.80
C LYS A 68 1.68 -0.85 -9.96
N VAL A 69 0.60 -0.96 -9.18
CA VAL A 69 -0.33 -2.09 -9.28
C VAL A 69 -1.01 -2.14 -10.65
N PRO A 70 -1.71 -1.07 -11.12
CA PRO A 70 -2.29 -1.07 -12.45
C PRO A 70 -1.25 -1.17 -13.57
N MET A 71 -0.01 -0.67 -13.39
CA MET A 71 1.06 -0.89 -14.36
C MET A 71 1.42 -2.38 -14.48
N CYS A 72 1.48 -3.09 -13.36
CA CYS A 72 1.74 -4.53 -13.31
C CYS A 72 0.59 -5.32 -13.96
N GLU A 73 -0.66 -5.00 -13.65
CA GLU A 73 -1.86 -5.63 -14.23
C GLU A 73 -1.94 -5.46 -15.76
N GLN A 74 -1.50 -4.31 -16.27
CA GLN A 74 -1.38 -4.05 -17.70
C GLN A 74 -0.18 -4.75 -18.35
N GLY A 75 0.63 -5.45 -17.59
CA GLY A 75 1.77 -6.21 -18.08
C GLY A 75 2.97 -5.35 -18.48
N VAL A 76 3.09 -4.13 -17.99
CA VAL A 76 4.20 -3.21 -18.33
C VAL A 76 5.57 -3.84 -18.06
N PHE A 77 5.67 -4.68 -17.02
CA PHE A 77 6.93 -5.28 -16.57
C PHE A 77 7.16 -6.72 -17.03
N LYS A 78 6.23 -7.33 -17.78
CA LYS A 78 6.26 -8.76 -18.12
C LYS A 78 7.46 -9.18 -18.97
N ASP A 79 8.04 -8.27 -19.74
CA ASP A 79 9.14 -8.55 -20.67
C ASP A 79 10.51 -8.21 -20.09
N TYR A 80 10.60 -7.99 -18.77
CA TYR A 80 11.82 -7.67 -18.04
C TYR A 80 12.28 -8.85 -17.20
N ASP A 81 13.58 -9.15 -17.26
CA ASP A 81 14.22 -10.18 -16.43
C ASP A 81 14.40 -9.70 -14.99
N LEU A 82 14.57 -8.39 -14.81
CA LEU A 82 14.79 -7.74 -13.52
C LEU A 82 14.14 -6.36 -13.48
N VAL A 83 13.43 -6.07 -12.41
CA VAL A 83 12.88 -4.74 -12.14
C VAL A 83 13.44 -4.25 -10.80
N LEU A 84 14.06 -3.09 -10.80
CA LEU A 84 14.74 -2.49 -9.67
C LEU A 84 14.14 -1.13 -9.32
N MET A 85 14.15 -0.81 -8.04
CA MET A 85 13.74 0.51 -7.53
C MET A 85 14.70 0.93 -6.41
N VAL A 86 15.04 2.21 -6.38
CA VAL A 86 15.74 2.82 -5.25
C VAL A 86 14.74 3.62 -4.43
N HIS A 87 14.59 3.24 -3.17
CA HIS A 87 13.74 3.96 -2.22
C HIS A 87 14.57 4.46 -1.03
N MET A 88 14.31 5.69 -0.60
CA MET A 88 15.01 6.27 0.55
C MET A 88 14.58 5.59 1.84
N SER A 89 15.50 5.48 2.78
CA SER A 89 15.26 4.93 4.12
C SER A 89 16.02 5.75 5.16
N SER A 90 15.54 5.75 6.39
CA SER A 90 16.22 6.38 7.53
C SER A 90 17.33 5.53 8.14
N CYS A 91 17.48 4.30 7.66
CA CYS A 91 18.42 3.32 8.20
C CYS A 91 19.58 3.03 7.22
N GLU A 92 20.23 1.91 7.40
CA GLU A 92 21.34 1.46 6.55
C GLU A 92 20.86 1.17 5.11
N THR A 93 21.76 1.35 4.15
CA THR A 93 21.53 0.92 2.78
C THR A 93 21.48 -0.58 2.68
N THR A 94 20.35 -1.12 2.25
CA THR A 94 20.15 -2.57 2.05
C THR A 94 19.85 -2.86 0.59
N PRO A 95 20.56 -3.83 -0.03
CA PRO A 95 20.33 -4.14 -1.45
C PRO A 95 19.02 -4.87 -1.71
N ASN A 96 18.41 -5.44 -0.68
CA ASN A 96 17.13 -6.14 -0.77
C ASN A 96 16.42 -6.08 0.58
N SER A 97 15.25 -5.48 0.60
CA SER A 97 14.40 -5.39 1.79
C SER A 97 13.24 -6.38 1.69
N ARG A 98 12.93 -7.03 2.81
CA ARG A 98 11.70 -7.84 2.92
C ARG A 98 10.57 -6.93 3.34
N PHE A 99 9.55 -6.84 2.51
CA PHE A 99 8.33 -6.11 2.80
C PHE A 99 7.24 -7.05 3.30
N LEU A 100 6.36 -6.53 4.15
CA LEU A 100 5.13 -7.20 4.50
C LEU A 100 4.11 -6.96 3.38
N ALA A 101 3.28 -7.96 3.11
CA ALA A 101 2.07 -7.75 2.34
C ALA A 101 1.14 -6.82 3.13
N LEU A 102 0.31 -6.07 2.42
CA LEU A 102 -0.61 -5.09 3.00
C LEU A 102 -1.98 -5.25 2.37
N ASP A 103 -2.99 -5.32 3.23
CA ASP A 103 -4.41 -5.29 2.86
C ASP A 103 -5.10 -4.20 3.66
N ASP A 104 -5.76 -3.25 2.97
CA ASP A 104 -6.53 -2.18 3.58
C ASP A 104 -8.02 -2.38 3.35
N TYR A 105 -8.80 -2.24 4.42
CA TYR A 105 -10.25 -2.39 4.40
C TYR A 105 -10.93 -1.18 5.01
N ARG A 106 -12.00 -0.73 4.37
CA ARG A 106 -12.96 0.20 4.95
C ARG A 106 -14.28 -0.52 5.21
N VAL A 107 -14.68 -0.54 6.47
CA VAL A 107 -15.91 -1.17 6.92
C VAL A 107 -16.91 -0.09 7.29
N ARG A 108 -18.06 -0.10 6.65
CA ARG A 108 -19.13 0.90 6.83
C ARG A 108 -20.29 0.28 7.56
N PHE A 109 -20.77 1.00 8.56
CA PHE A 109 -21.91 0.64 9.37
C PHE A 109 -23.04 1.61 9.12
N HIS A 110 -24.23 1.08 8.80
CA HIS A 110 -25.41 1.85 8.56
C HIS A 110 -26.43 1.60 9.65
N GLY A 111 -26.91 2.66 10.25
CA GLY A 111 -27.85 2.65 11.35
C GLY A 111 -29.11 3.47 11.05
N GLN A 112 -29.63 4.08 12.09
CA GLN A 112 -30.76 4.99 12.02
C GLN A 112 -30.62 6.05 13.11
N THR A 113 -30.71 7.31 12.72
CA THR A 113 -30.62 8.42 13.65
C THR A 113 -31.85 8.51 14.55
N ALA A 114 -31.65 8.98 15.77
CA ALA A 114 -32.67 9.36 16.71
C ALA A 114 -32.12 10.35 17.74
N HIS A 115 -33.00 11.09 18.42
CA HIS A 115 -32.58 11.96 19.52
C HIS A 115 -32.19 11.13 20.73
N ALA A 116 -30.92 11.17 21.11
CA ALA A 116 -30.34 10.25 22.12
C ALA A 116 -30.98 10.34 23.52
N ALA A 117 -31.60 11.48 23.87
CA ALA A 117 -32.26 11.65 25.17
C ALA A 117 -33.78 11.52 25.11
N ALA A 118 -34.42 11.84 23.96
CA ALA A 118 -35.87 11.85 23.87
C ALA A 118 -36.47 10.49 23.43
N HIS A 119 -35.93 9.91 22.35
CA HIS A 119 -36.45 8.68 21.78
C HIS A 119 -35.30 7.76 21.30
N PRO A 120 -34.32 7.40 22.16
CA PRO A 120 -33.14 6.62 21.74
C PRO A 120 -33.52 5.21 21.22
N TRP A 121 -34.64 4.65 21.63
CA TRP A 121 -35.12 3.33 21.21
C TRP A 121 -35.57 3.28 19.74
N GLU A 122 -35.78 4.42 19.09
CA GLU A 122 -36.08 4.52 17.67
C GLU A 122 -34.81 4.47 16.79
N GLY A 123 -33.64 4.68 17.41
CA GLY A 123 -32.36 4.69 16.72
C GLY A 123 -31.71 3.32 16.61
N ARG A 124 -30.81 3.18 15.63
CA ARG A 124 -29.83 2.10 15.50
C ARG A 124 -28.43 2.73 15.42
N ASN A 125 -27.65 2.56 16.47
CA ASN A 125 -26.36 3.20 16.60
C ASN A 125 -25.29 2.51 15.76
N ALA A 126 -24.91 3.11 14.63
CA ALA A 126 -23.85 2.62 13.75
C ALA A 126 -22.47 2.60 14.45
N LEU A 127 -22.20 3.57 15.34
CA LEU A 127 -20.95 3.62 16.09
C LEU A 127 -20.78 2.41 17.01
N ASN A 128 -21.86 1.87 17.58
CA ASN A 128 -21.79 0.64 18.37
C ASN A 128 -21.29 -0.53 17.51
N GLY A 129 -21.71 -0.63 16.25
CA GLY A 129 -21.20 -1.62 15.32
C GLY A 129 -19.70 -1.49 15.07
N ALA A 130 -19.22 -0.27 14.85
CA ALA A 130 -17.80 0.02 14.65
C ALA A 130 -16.98 -0.31 15.91
N THR A 131 -17.42 0.09 17.09
CA THR A 131 -16.71 -0.17 18.35
C THR A 131 -16.69 -1.67 18.72
N LEU A 132 -17.78 -2.38 18.54
CA LEU A 132 -17.81 -3.84 18.73
C LEU A 132 -16.85 -4.55 17.76
N SER A 133 -16.77 -4.09 16.51
CA SER A 133 -15.81 -4.63 15.53
C SER A 133 -14.37 -4.37 15.94
N LEU A 134 -14.03 -3.19 16.48
CA LEU A 134 -12.71 -2.91 17.03
C LEU A 134 -12.36 -3.87 18.17
N HIS A 135 -13.26 -4.07 19.12
CA HIS A 135 -13.05 -5.02 20.22
C HIS A 135 -12.86 -6.45 19.70
N ALA A 136 -13.65 -6.90 18.71
CA ALA A 136 -13.51 -8.22 18.13
C ALA A 136 -12.15 -8.40 17.43
N ILE A 137 -11.67 -7.38 16.69
CA ILE A 137 -10.35 -7.39 16.06
C ILE A 137 -9.25 -7.43 17.11
N ASP A 138 -9.37 -6.69 18.21
CA ASP A 138 -8.40 -6.71 19.30
C ASP A 138 -8.33 -8.09 19.99
N MET A 139 -9.47 -8.75 20.20
CA MET A 139 -9.48 -10.13 20.70
C MET A 139 -8.83 -11.12 19.71
N LEU A 140 -8.99 -10.90 18.40
CA LEU A 140 -8.40 -11.73 17.37
C LEU A 140 -6.86 -11.69 17.37
N ARG A 141 -6.25 -10.59 17.83
CA ARG A 141 -4.78 -10.40 17.80
C ARG A 141 -4.00 -11.52 18.47
N GLN A 142 -4.53 -12.16 19.51
CA GLN A 142 -3.86 -13.30 20.16
C GLN A 142 -3.89 -14.60 19.32
N HIS A 143 -4.72 -14.65 18.29
CA HIS A 143 -4.93 -15.84 17.46
C HIS A 143 -4.27 -15.74 16.08
N VAL A 144 -3.65 -14.62 15.74
CA VAL A 144 -2.92 -14.41 14.49
C VAL A 144 -1.44 -14.77 14.66
N LEU A 145 -0.74 -14.97 13.54
CA LEU A 145 0.69 -15.26 13.57
C LEU A 145 1.49 -14.06 14.10
N PRO A 146 2.67 -14.30 14.73
CA PRO A 146 3.48 -13.25 15.35
C PRO A 146 3.96 -12.16 14.38
N ASP A 147 4.02 -12.42 13.09
CA ASP A 147 4.39 -11.50 12.03
C ASP A 147 3.22 -10.69 11.46
N THR A 148 1.99 -10.98 11.92
CA THR A 148 0.81 -10.21 11.53
C THR A 148 0.72 -8.92 12.34
N ARG A 149 0.42 -7.82 11.64
CA ARG A 149 0.14 -6.51 12.25
C ARG A 149 -1.22 -6.05 11.77
N ILE A 150 -2.07 -5.60 12.70
CA ILE A 150 -3.39 -5.08 12.40
C ILE A 150 -3.49 -3.69 13.00
N GLY A 151 -3.60 -2.67 12.14
CA GLY A 151 -3.89 -1.29 12.53
C GLY A 151 -5.37 -1.00 12.32
N THR A 152 -6.00 -0.27 13.24
CA THR A 152 -7.41 0.10 13.10
C THR A 152 -7.64 1.49 13.66
N TYR A 153 -8.56 2.25 13.03
CA TYR A 153 -9.07 3.48 13.62
C TYR A 153 -10.48 3.79 13.11
N ILE A 154 -11.23 4.61 13.86
CA ILE A 154 -12.55 5.08 13.45
C ILE A 154 -12.37 6.33 12.58
N VAL A 155 -12.74 6.22 11.32
CA VAL A 155 -12.70 7.33 10.34
C VAL A 155 -13.86 8.28 10.58
N ASN A 156 -15.05 7.73 10.89
CA ASN A 156 -16.25 8.50 11.22
C ASN A 156 -17.04 7.77 12.32
N GLY A 157 -17.38 8.48 13.37
CA GLY A 157 -18.12 7.97 14.53
C GLY A 157 -19.41 8.73 14.83
N GLY A 158 -19.88 9.59 13.93
CA GLY A 158 -21.05 10.44 14.12
C GLY A 158 -20.71 11.93 14.29
N THR A 159 -21.71 12.76 14.57
CA THR A 159 -21.58 14.22 14.53
C THR A 159 -21.80 14.94 15.87
N ALA A 160 -22.62 14.37 16.75
CA ALA A 160 -22.94 14.98 18.04
C ALA A 160 -23.38 13.94 19.06
N SER A 161 -23.12 14.21 20.36
CA SER A 161 -23.42 13.28 21.46
C SER A 161 -24.92 13.09 21.72
N ASN A 162 -25.76 14.04 21.32
CA ASN A 162 -27.22 13.99 21.48
C ASN A 162 -27.94 13.41 20.26
N VAL A 163 -27.19 12.92 19.26
CA VAL A 163 -27.72 12.28 18.04
C VAL A 163 -27.14 10.86 17.93
N ILE A 164 -28.00 9.85 17.85
CA ILE A 164 -27.59 8.48 17.58
C ILE A 164 -27.02 8.42 16.16
N PRO A 165 -25.75 7.99 15.97
CA PRO A 165 -25.14 7.93 14.65
C PRO A 165 -25.82 6.90 13.73
N ASP A 166 -26.24 7.32 12.56
CA ASP A 166 -26.77 6.46 11.50
C ASP A 166 -25.68 5.96 10.54
N PHE A 167 -24.48 6.51 10.66
CA PHE A 167 -23.31 6.10 9.89
C PHE A 167 -22.06 6.09 10.77
N ALA A 168 -21.24 5.04 10.61
CA ALA A 168 -19.88 4.99 11.12
C ALA A 168 -18.98 4.27 10.12
N GLU A 169 -17.70 4.66 10.09
CA GLU A 169 -16.69 4.05 9.22
C GLU A 169 -15.45 3.71 10.03
N LEU A 170 -14.97 2.48 9.86
CA LEU A 170 -13.76 1.94 10.42
C LEU A 170 -12.77 1.63 9.30
N GLU A 171 -11.51 2.02 9.45
CA GLU A 171 -10.41 1.56 8.61
C GLU A 171 -9.61 0.49 9.34
N CYS A 172 -9.22 -0.55 8.60
CA CYS A 172 -8.42 -1.66 9.10
C CYS A 172 -7.31 -1.96 8.09
N CYS A 173 -6.06 -1.81 8.52
CA CYS A 173 -4.86 -2.15 7.75
C CYS A 173 -4.25 -3.43 8.33
N ILE A 174 -4.12 -4.46 7.50
CA ILE A 174 -3.52 -5.74 7.88
C ILE A 174 -2.19 -5.89 7.14
N ARG A 175 -1.12 -6.16 7.89
CA ARG A 175 0.20 -6.46 7.33
C ARG A 175 0.68 -7.82 7.80
N HIS A 176 1.25 -8.60 6.89
CA HIS A 176 1.80 -9.93 7.21
C HIS A 176 2.93 -10.30 6.23
N THR A 177 3.75 -11.27 6.63
CA THR A 177 4.75 -11.82 5.71
C THR A 177 4.07 -12.51 4.54
N PRO A 178 4.41 -12.16 3.27
CA PRO A 178 3.86 -12.84 2.11
C PRO A 178 4.07 -14.35 2.22
N ARG A 179 3.01 -15.13 2.15
CA ARG A 179 3.10 -16.58 2.05
C ARG A 179 3.29 -16.95 0.59
N ALA A 180 4.25 -17.85 0.30
CA ALA A 180 4.27 -18.50 -1.00
C ALA A 180 2.88 -19.05 -1.27
N SER A 181 2.33 -18.80 -2.46
CA SER A 181 1.04 -19.30 -2.91
C SER A 181 1.12 -20.83 -2.99
N GLY A 182 0.98 -21.48 -1.82
CA GLY A 182 0.67 -22.90 -1.74
C GLY A 182 -0.79 -23.12 -2.10
N PRO A 183 -1.19 -24.33 -2.53
CA PRO A 183 -2.58 -24.61 -2.84
C PRO A 183 -3.44 -24.24 -1.62
N THR A 184 -4.48 -23.44 -1.85
CA THR A 184 -5.49 -23.08 -0.86
C THR A 184 -6.03 -24.35 -0.24
N SER A 185 -5.59 -24.68 0.98
CA SER A 185 -6.23 -25.74 1.73
C SER A 185 -7.61 -25.23 2.11
N THR A 186 -8.61 -25.67 1.37
CA THR A 186 -10.01 -25.57 1.81
C THR A 186 -10.10 -26.31 3.14
N ARG A 187 -10.14 -25.57 4.24
CA ARG A 187 -10.54 -26.15 5.52
C ARG A 187 -12.04 -26.38 5.44
N SER A 188 -12.41 -27.64 5.39
CA SER A 188 -13.77 -28.13 5.63
C SER A 188 -14.21 -27.82 7.06
#